data_b9262bf7529dac296540e8a8e722dfb8
#
_entry.id   b9262bf7529dac296540e8a8e722dfb8
#
_cell.length_a   1.000
_cell.length_b   1.000
_cell.length_c   1.000
_cell.angle_alpha   90.00
_cell.angle_beta   90.00
_cell.angle_gamma   90.00
#
_symmetry.space_group_name_H-M   'P 1'
#
loop_
_entity.id
_entity.type
_entity.pdbx_description
1 polymer ?
#
loop_
_entity_poly.entity_id
_entity_poly.type
_entity_poly.pdbx_seq_one_letter_code
_entity_poly.pdbx_strand_id
1 'polypeptide(L)'
;MRLFFPIILTLLAAAPAAAQDPDLIFKRSTVFKLLTPDHKLATYGIDDPIVEGVACHYTVPEAGGVTGMLGVAEETSDVSLACQQVGPIAFKAKFGQGDDVFRERRSIFFKEMQIVRGCDTKRNVLVYMVYSDKLIEGSPKNSTSSVPIMPWGDIPPPRCADFVG
;
A
#
# COMPACT_ATOMS: atom_id res chain seq x y z
N MET A 1 25.91 13.37 -54.21
CA MET A 1 25.79 12.09 -53.46
C MET A 1 25.32 12.43 -52.06
N ARG A 2 24.00 12.34 -51.80
CA ARG A 2 23.39 12.72 -50.53
C ARG A 2 23.27 11.43 -49.69
N LEU A 3 24.02 11.36 -48.55
CA LEU A 3 23.91 10.30 -47.58
C LEU A 3 22.66 10.52 -46.71
N PHE A 4 21.69 9.64 -46.82
CA PHE A 4 20.57 9.54 -45.88
C PHE A 4 21.02 8.70 -44.67
N PHE A 5 21.11 9.34 -43.50
CA PHE A 5 21.26 8.65 -42.24
C PHE A 5 19.86 8.25 -41.72
N PRO A 6 19.57 6.96 -41.44
CA PRO A 6 18.32 6.58 -40.82
C PRO A 6 18.40 6.90 -39.33
N ILE A 7 17.47 7.72 -38.83
CA ILE A 7 17.24 7.95 -37.42
C ILE A 7 16.51 6.70 -36.89
N ILE A 8 17.22 5.89 -36.11
CA ILE A 8 16.62 4.77 -35.37
C ILE A 8 15.97 5.34 -34.11
N LEU A 9 14.63 5.43 -34.13
CA LEU A 9 13.81 5.81 -33.00
C LEU A 9 13.68 4.58 -32.07
N THR A 10 14.48 4.52 -31.01
CA THR A 10 14.34 3.51 -29.95
C THR A 10 13.12 3.83 -29.12
N LEU A 11 12.03 3.07 -29.29
CA LEU A 11 10.90 3.06 -28.35
C LEU A 11 11.37 2.41 -27.05
N LEU A 12 11.54 3.22 -25.98
CA LEU A 12 11.61 2.69 -24.62
C LEU A 12 10.19 2.21 -24.25
N ALA A 13 10.00 0.90 -24.22
CA ALA A 13 8.81 0.29 -23.65
C ALA A 13 8.90 0.43 -22.11
N ALA A 14 8.07 1.32 -21.52
CA ALA A 14 7.86 1.36 -20.10
C ALA A 14 7.14 0.04 -19.71
N ALA A 15 7.82 -0.82 -18.95
CA ALA A 15 7.20 -1.98 -18.36
C ALA A 15 6.11 -1.52 -17.36
N PRO A 16 4.89 -2.07 -17.40
CA PRO A 16 3.88 -1.79 -16.39
C PRO A 16 4.43 -2.24 -15.04
N ALA A 17 4.34 -1.39 -14.00
CA ALA A 17 4.59 -1.79 -12.64
C ALA A 17 3.62 -2.95 -12.32
N ALA A 18 4.14 -4.13 -12.02
CA ALA A 18 3.33 -5.26 -11.61
C ALA A 18 2.62 -4.87 -10.32
N ALA A 19 1.28 -4.96 -10.31
CA ALA A 19 0.51 -4.83 -9.10
C ALA A 19 0.99 -5.93 -8.13
N GLN A 20 1.42 -5.53 -6.94
CA GLN A 20 1.86 -6.48 -5.92
C GLN A 20 0.63 -7.13 -5.30
N ASP A 21 0.57 -8.47 -5.32
CA ASP A 21 -0.46 -9.20 -4.58
C ASP A 21 -0.08 -9.21 -3.10
N PRO A 22 -0.99 -8.83 -2.18
CA PRO A 22 -0.70 -8.83 -0.76
C PRO A 22 -0.61 -10.24 -0.20
N ASP A 23 0.36 -10.48 0.69
CA ASP A 23 0.54 -11.74 1.38
C ASP A 23 -0.46 -11.90 2.52
N LEU A 24 -1.33 -12.89 2.46
CA LEU A 24 -2.22 -13.21 3.57
C LEU A 24 -1.42 -13.81 4.73
N ILE A 25 -1.36 -13.09 5.86
CA ILE A 25 -0.67 -13.56 7.07
C ILE A 25 -1.59 -14.46 7.90
N PHE A 26 -2.78 -13.98 8.25
CA PHE A 26 -3.80 -14.77 8.95
C PHE A 26 -5.19 -14.16 8.82
N LYS A 27 -6.21 -15.00 9.10
CA LYS A 27 -7.60 -14.58 9.28
C LYS A 27 -8.12 -15.01 10.64
N ARG A 28 -8.94 -14.17 11.27
CA ARG A 28 -9.60 -14.45 12.53
C ARG A 28 -11.09 -14.19 12.45
N SER A 29 -11.92 -15.19 12.74
CA SER A 29 -13.36 -15.02 12.90
C SER A 29 -13.66 -14.20 14.16
N THR A 30 -14.50 -13.16 14.00
CA THR A 30 -14.88 -12.27 15.12
C THR A 30 -16.26 -12.62 15.69
N VAL A 31 -17.12 -13.23 14.88
CA VAL A 31 -18.47 -13.65 15.30
C VAL A 31 -18.77 -15.02 14.70
N PHE A 32 -19.14 -15.97 15.55
CA PHE A 32 -19.68 -17.25 15.12
C PHE A 32 -21.21 -17.19 15.17
N LYS A 33 -21.86 -17.25 14.01
CA LYS A 33 -23.32 -17.35 13.88
C LYS A 33 -23.66 -18.57 13.04
N LEU A 34 -24.55 -19.44 13.57
CA LEU A 34 -24.87 -20.72 12.95
C LEU A 34 -25.54 -20.61 11.56
N LEU A 35 -26.12 -19.45 11.20
CA LEU A 35 -26.92 -19.24 10.00
C LEU A 35 -26.63 -17.93 9.26
N THR A 36 -25.62 -17.15 9.66
CA THR A 36 -25.28 -15.89 9.01
C THR A 36 -23.79 -15.87 8.64
N PRO A 37 -23.38 -15.04 7.65
CA PRO A 37 -21.99 -14.96 7.25
C PRO A 37 -21.09 -14.59 8.44
N ASP A 38 -20.01 -15.37 8.61
CA ASP A 38 -18.98 -15.11 9.60
C ASP A 38 -18.20 -13.85 9.20
N HIS A 39 -18.23 -12.85 10.07
CA HIS A 39 -17.32 -11.72 9.94
C HIS A 39 -15.92 -12.15 10.37
N LYS A 40 -14.93 -11.79 9.56
CA LYS A 40 -13.52 -12.10 9.80
C LYS A 40 -12.69 -10.84 9.72
N LEU A 41 -11.60 -10.81 10.45
CA LEU A 41 -10.51 -9.89 10.22
C LEU A 41 -9.41 -10.62 9.46
N ALA A 42 -8.94 -10.05 8.38
CA ALA A 42 -7.82 -10.56 7.60
C ALA A 42 -6.66 -9.59 7.70
N THR A 43 -5.48 -10.10 8.05
CA THR A 43 -4.23 -9.33 8.09
C THR A 43 -3.36 -9.75 6.93
N TYR A 44 -2.91 -8.74 6.18
CA TYR A 44 -2.05 -8.89 5.02
C TYR A 44 -0.72 -8.17 5.23
N GLY A 45 0.33 -8.70 4.61
CA GLY A 45 1.64 -8.06 4.48
C GLY A 45 1.83 -7.50 3.08
N ILE A 46 2.50 -6.36 2.99
CA ILE A 46 2.97 -5.77 1.74
C ILE A 46 4.35 -5.14 1.94
N ASP A 47 5.14 -5.14 0.88
CA ASP A 47 6.39 -4.38 0.81
C ASP A 47 6.17 -3.07 0.05
N ASP A 48 7.03 -2.09 0.31
CA ASP A 48 7.05 -0.88 -0.50
C ASP A 48 7.83 -1.14 -1.80
N PRO A 49 7.24 -0.92 -2.99
CA PRO A 49 7.91 -1.21 -4.26
C PRO A 49 9.13 -0.33 -4.52
N ILE A 50 9.21 0.85 -3.88
CA ILE A 50 10.29 1.83 -4.08
C ILE A 50 11.25 1.88 -2.89
N VAL A 51 10.78 1.57 -1.67
CA VAL A 51 11.59 1.64 -0.46
C VAL A 51 11.86 0.25 0.09
N GLU A 52 13.07 -0.25 -0.08
CA GLU A 52 13.50 -1.50 0.54
C GLU A 52 13.69 -1.35 2.05
N GLY A 53 13.56 -2.46 2.78
CA GLY A 53 13.75 -2.52 4.22
C GLY A 53 12.56 -2.02 5.05
N VAL A 54 11.40 -1.80 4.42
CA VAL A 54 10.12 -1.52 5.10
C VAL A 54 9.13 -2.64 4.81
N ALA A 55 8.47 -3.13 5.83
CA ALA A 55 7.30 -4.02 5.71
C ALA A 55 6.09 -3.35 6.35
N CYS A 56 4.95 -3.43 5.68
CA CYS A 56 3.67 -2.93 6.17
C CYS A 56 2.68 -4.08 6.35
N HIS A 57 1.94 -4.05 7.45
CA HIS A 57 0.82 -4.95 7.70
C HIS A 57 -0.45 -4.13 7.81
N TYR A 58 -1.49 -4.55 7.10
CA TYR A 58 -2.81 -3.94 7.23
C TYR A 58 -3.87 -4.99 7.56
N THR A 59 -4.85 -4.61 8.35
CA THR A 59 -5.96 -5.47 8.74
C THR A 59 -7.27 -4.87 8.28
N VAL A 60 -8.10 -5.71 7.67
CA VAL A 60 -9.38 -5.32 7.09
C VAL A 60 -10.46 -6.31 7.49
N PRO A 61 -11.72 -5.86 7.66
CA PRO A 61 -12.85 -6.75 7.82
C PRO A 61 -13.18 -7.44 6.49
N GLU A 62 -13.53 -8.71 6.55
CA GLU A 62 -14.07 -9.49 5.46
C GLU A 62 -15.43 -10.06 5.87
N ALA A 63 -16.45 -9.84 5.05
CA ALA A 63 -17.74 -10.49 5.21
C ALA A 63 -17.71 -11.87 4.56
N GLY A 64 -18.13 -12.90 5.30
CA GLY A 64 -18.32 -14.25 4.77
C GLY A 64 -19.68 -14.43 4.13
N GLY A 65 -19.88 -15.57 3.43
CA GLY A 65 -21.15 -15.97 2.83
C GLY A 65 -21.46 -15.34 1.46
N VAL A 66 -22.66 -15.61 0.94
CA VAL A 66 -23.09 -15.17 -0.41
C VAL A 66 -23.10 -13.64 -0.54
N THR A 67 -23.43 -12.92 0.53
CA THR A 67 -23.43 -11.46 0.57
C THR A 67 -22.01 -10.88 0.53
N GLY A 68 -21.01 -11.56 1.13
CA GLY A 68 -19.61 -11.19 1.01
C GLY A 68 -19.07 -11.38 -0.40
N MET A 69 -19.50 -12.46 -1.07
CA MET A 69 -19.11 -12.75 -2.46
C MET A 69 -19.68 -11.73 -3.46
N LEU A 70 -20.81 -11.10 -3.14
CA LEU A 70 -21.44 -10.06 -3.97
C LEU A 70 -20.97 -8.63 -3.60
N GLY A 71 -20.08 -8.49 -2.60
CA GLY A 71 -19.56 -7.18 -2.19
C GLY A 71 -20.60 -6.23 -1.56
N VAL A 72 -21.79 -6.75 -1.21
CA VAL A 72 -22.94 -5.93 -0.75
C VAL A 72 -22.97 -5.75 0.78
N ALA A 73 -22.20 -6.54 1.53
CA ALA A 73 -22.36 -6.69 2.98
C ALA A 73 -21.44 -5.83 3.86
N GLU A 74 -20.63 -4.96 3.29
CA GLU A 74 -19.65 -4.25 4.11
C GLU A 74 -20.03 -2.79 4.37
N GLU A 75 -20.60 -2.53 5.55
CA GLU A 75 -20.87 -1.17 6.03
C GLU A 75 -19.63 -0.54 6.67
N THR A 76 -18.63 -1.31 7.08
CA THR A 76 -17.43 -0.81 7.76
C THR A 76 -16.23 -0.80 6.83
N SER A 77 -15.66 0.38 6.64
CA SER A 77 -14.40 0.58 5.94
C SER A 77 -13.22 0.74 6.93
N ASP A 78 -13.34 0.16 8.12
CA ASP A 78 -12.28 0.24 9.13
C ASP A 78 -11.07 -0.53 8.64
N VAL A 79 -9.92 0.14 8.60
CA VAL A 79 -8.64 -0.41 8.21
C VAL A 79 -7.58 0.05 9.19
N SER A 80 -6.72 -0.85 9.61
CA SER A 80 -5.55 -0.54 10.42
C SER A 80 -4.28 -0.74 9.60
N LEU A 81 -3.24 0.03 9.91
CA LEU A 81 -1.95 -0.04 9.26
C LEU A 81 -0.82 0.01 10.30
N ALA A 82 0.15 -0.87 10.16
CA ALA A 82 1.40 -0.85 10.90
C ALA A 82 2.56 -1.11 9.93
N CYS A 83 3.47 -0.15 9.80
CA CYS A 83 4.68 -0.29 9.01
C CYS A 83 5.90 -0.17 9.92
N GLN A 84 6.96 -0.90 9.60
CA GLN A 84 8.20 -0.86 10.37
C GLN A 84 9.42 -1.12 9.49
N GLN A 85 10.56 -0.65 9.94
CA GLN A 85 11.83 -1.00 9.35
C GLN A 85 12.18 -2.44 9.70
N VAL A 86 12.45 -3.27 8.69
CA VAL A 86 12.79 -4.70 8.82
C VAL A 86 14.14 -5.04 8.19
N GLY A 87 14.81 -4.04 7.64
CA GLY A 87 16.12 -4.17 6.99
C GLY A 87 16.78 -2.80 6.79
N PRO A 88 17.95 -2.74 6.16
CA PRO A 88 18.53 -1.48 5.75
C PRO A 88 17.62 -0.78 4.75
N ILE A 89 17.37 0.51 4.98
CA ILE A 89 16.56 1.30 4.06
C ILE A 89 17.36 1.62 2.81
N ALA A 90 16.77 1.34 1.64
CA ALA A 90 17.30 1.78 0.35
C ALA A 90 16.15 2.28 -0.55
N PHE A 91 16.38 3.38 -1.23
CA PHE A 91 15.43 3.98 -2.17
C PHE A 91 15.79 3.59 -3.59
N LYS A 92 14.89 2.94 -4.32
CA LYS A 92 15.07 2.53 -5.72
C LYS A 92 14.82 3.67 -6.71
N ALA A 93 13.98 4.63 -6.32
CA ALA A 93 13.59 5.78 -7.14
C ALA A 93 13.19 6.97 -6.27
N LYS A 94 13.04 8.13 -6.89
CA LYS A 94 12.37 9.29 -6.29
C LYS A 94 10.87 9.06 -6.24
N PHE A 95 10.20 9.70 -5.29
CA PHE A 95 8.75 9.62 -5.11
C PHE A 95 8.17 10.99 -4.73
N GLY A 96 6.91 11.20 -5.05
CA GLY A 96 6.12 12.33 -4.59
C GLY A 96 5.53 12.09 -3.20
N GLN A 97 5.19 13.18 -2.51
CA GLN A 97 4.45 13.10 -1.25
C GLN A 97 3.03 12.60 -1.51
N GLY A 98 2.67 11.48 -0.90
CA GLY A 98 1.37 10.85 -1.09
C GLY A 98 1.30 9.88 -2.29
N ASP A 99 2.42 9.49 -2.87
CA ASP A 99 2.44 8.49 -3.92
C ASP A 99 1.94 7.13 -3.44
N ASP A 100 1.23 6.45 -4.34
CA ASP A 100 0.69 5.12 -4.07
C ASP A 100 1.82 4.10 -3.83
N VAL A 101 1.65 3.32 -2.77
CA VAL A 101 2.43 2.11 -2.46
C VAL A 101 1.65 0.88 -2.87
N PHE A 102 0.36 0.88 -2.55
CA PHE A 102 -0.52 -0.24 -2.80
C PHE A 102 -1.96 0.25 -3.00
N ARG A 103 -2.69 -0.41 -3.91
CA ARG A 103 -4.08 -0.11 -4.20
C ARG A 103 -4.83 -1.41 -4.45
N GLU A 104 -5.94 -1.61 -3.75
CA GLU A 104 -6.79 -2.79 -3.90
C GLU A 104 -8.27 -2.40 -4.03
N ARG A 105 -8.94 -2.93 -5.06
CA ARG A 105 -10.38 -2.81 -5.19
C ARG A 105 -11.07 -3.89 -4.36
N ARG A 106 -11.77 -3.49 -3.30
CA ARG A 106 -12.39 -4.40 -2.33
C ARG A 106 -13.86 -4.71 -2.59
N SER A 107 -14.54 -3.98 -3.47
CA SER A 107 -15.92 -4.30 -3.85
C SER A 107 -16.22 -3.96 -5.30
N ILE A 108 -17.23 -4.65 -5.87
CA ILE A 108 -17.69 -4.43 -7.24
C ILE A 108 -18.28 -3.01 -7.39
N PHE A 109 -18.73 -2.41 -6.30
CA PHE A 109 -19.54 -1.20 -6.30
C PHE A 109 -18.86 0.04 -5.71
N PHE A 110 -17.54 0.15 -5.49
CA PHE A 110 -16.97 1.46 -5.15
C PHE A 110 -16.10 1.58 -3.88
N LYS A 111 -15.54 0.50 -3.39
CA LYS A 111 -14.56 0.63 -2.31
C LYS A 111 -13.17 0.27 -2.82
N GLU A 112 -12.34 1.28 -2.90
CA GLU A 112 -10.91 1.12 -3.14
C GLU A 112 -10.15 1.45 -1.86
N MET A 113 -9.23 0.58 -1.47
CA MET A 113 -8.30 0.82 -0.38
C MET A 113 -6.97 1.22 -0.99
N GLN A 114 -6.39 2.28 -0.46
CA GLN A 114 -5.11 2.80 -0.92
C GLN A 114 -4.15 2.95 0.26
N ILE A 115 -2.90 2.59 0.03
CA ILE A 115 -1.80 2.89 0.94
C ILE A 115 -0.86 3.83 0.19
N VAL A 116 -0.60 4.99 0.80
CA VAL A 116 0.26 6.03 0.24
C VAL A 116 1.45 6.26 1.14
N ARG A 117 2.54 6.78 0.57
CA ARG A 117 3.79 7.07 1.25
C ARG A 117 4.13 8.55 1.19
N GLY A 118 4.68 9.06 2.29
CA GLY A 118 5.30 10.36 2.38
C GLY A 118 6.61 10.31 3.18
N CYS A 119 7.34 11.41 3.17
CA CYS A 119 8.55 11.61 3.97
C CYS A 119 8.39 12.86 4.83
N ASP A 120 8.50 12.71 6.16
CA ASP A 120 8.78 13.84 7.06
C ASP A 120 10.28 14.17 6.95
N THR A 121 10.59 15.11 6.06
CA THR A 121 11.97 15.50 5.74
C THR A 121 12.71 16.09 6.93
N LYS A 122 11.97 16.69 7.88
CA LYS A 122 12.55 17.29 9.08
C LYS A 122 13.05 16.23 10.07
N ARG A 123 12.30 15.11 10.17
CA ARG A 123 12.58 14.07 11.16
C ARG A 123 13.22 12.83 10.57
N ASN A 124 13.36 12.76 9.24
CA ASN A 124 13.83 11.59 8.49
C ASN A 124 12.97 10.35 8.78
N VAL A 125 11.67 10.50 8.62
CA VAL A 125 10.67 9.47 8.92
C VAL A 125 9.82 9.24 7.67
N LEU A 126 9.67 7.98 7.27
CA LEU A 126 8.65 7.61 6.28
C LEU A 126 7.29 7.57 6.97
N VAL A 127 6.30 8.12 6.30
CA VAL A 127 4.92 8.16 6.79
C VAL A 127 4.05 7.43 5.80
N TYR A 128 3.39 6.38 6.25
CA TYR A 128 2.44 5.60 5.46
C TYR A 128 1.03 5.88 5.97
N MET A 129 0.10 6.07 5.06
CA MET A 129 -1.31 6.25 5.38
C MET A 129 -2.15 5.31 4.52
N VAL A 130 -3.01 4.53 5.17
CA VAL A 130 -4.05 3.77 4.51
C VAL A 130 -5.37 4.51 4.63
N TYR A 131 -6.14 4.51 3.55
CA TYR A 131 -7.51 5.03 3.55
C TYR A 131 -8.37 4.26 2.56
N SER A 132 -9.68 4.32 2.75
CA SER A 132 -10.68 3.69 1.89
C SER A 132 -11.52 4.78 1.25
N ASP A 133 -11.56 4.81 -0.08
CA ASP A 133 -12.42 5.74 -0.81
C ASP A 133 -13.89 5.38 -0.57
N LYS A 134 -14.64 6.34 -0.04
CA LYS A 134 -16.09 6.23 0.10
C LYS A 134 -16.74 7.24 -0.85
N LEU A 135 -17.46 6.75 -1.83
CA LEU A 135 -18.17 7.61 -2.81
C LEU A 135 -19.44 8.28 -2.25
N ILE A 136 -19.78 8.07 -0.99
CA ILE A 136 -20.96 8.61 -0.33
C ILE A 136 -20.51 9.37 0.91
N GLU A 137 -21.09 10.54 1.14
CA GLU A 137 -20.83 11.54 2.16
C GLU A 137 -20.04 11.10 3.42
N GLY A 138 -19.02 11.88 3.78
CA GLY A 138 -18.22 11.74 5.00
C GLY A 138 -16.73 11.59 4.71
N SER A 139 -15.91 11.73 5.77
CA SER A 139 -14.47 11.52 5.67
C SER A 139 -14.14 10.03 5.52
N PRO A 140 -13.16 9.66 4.67
CA PRO A 140 -12.70 8.28 4.56
C PRO A 140 -12.09 7.81 5.88
N LYS A 141 -12.35 6.55 6.23
CA LYS A 141 -11.63 5.89 7.33
C LYS A 141 -10.17 5.76 6.97
N ASN A 142 -9.29 6.10 7.89
CA ASN A 142 -7.86 6.09 7.65
C ASN A 142 -7.06 5.64 8.88
N SER A 143 -5.83 5.24 8.64
CA SER A 143 -4.84 4.94 9.67
C SER A 143 -3.46 5.35 9.18
N THR A 144 -2.63 5.86 10.07
CA THR A 144 -1.27 6.33 9.75
C THR A 144 -0.24 5.54 10.54
N SER A 145 0.85 5.16 9.88
CA SER A 145 2.02 4.53 10.47
C SER A 145 3.28 5.30 10.12
N SER A 146 4.16 5.49 11.08
CA SER A 146 5.43 6.20 10.92
C SER A 146 6.61 5.25 11.10
N VAL A 147 7.55 5.28 10.18
CA VAL A 147 8.76 4.44 10.15
C VAL A 147 10.00 5.35 10.25
N PRO A 148 10.59 5.53 11.44
CA PRO A 148 11.87 6.20 11.56
C PRO A 148 12.94 5.47 10.75
N ILE A 149 13.73 6.20 9.96
CA ILE A 149 14.84 5.63 9.20
C ILE A 149 16.06 5.57 10.12
N MET A 150 16.36 4.37 10.61
CA MET A 150 17.41 4.12 11.57
C MET A 150 18.62 3.42 10.92
N PRO A 151 19.84 3.53 11.49
CA PRO A 151 20.96 2.71 11.07
C PRO A 151 20.63 1.22 11.18
N TRP A 152 21.15 0.41 10.27
CA TRP A 152 21.01 -1.03 10.30
C TRP A 152 22.37 -1.70 10.41
N GLY A 153 22.74 -2.09 11.63
CA GLY A 153 24.11 -2.48 11.92
C GLY A 153 25.08 -1.34 11.60
N ASP A 154 26.09 -1.61 10.78
CA ASP A 154 27.09 -0.62 10.35
C ASP A 154 26.65 0.20 9.12
N ILE A 155 25.45 -0.03 8.59
CA ILE A 155 24.91 0.70 7.43
C ILE A 155 24.27 1.99 7.91
N PRO A 156 24.77 3.18 7.48
CA PRO A 156 24.20 4.46 7.85
C PRO A 156 22.81 4.66 7.20
N PRO A 157 21.89 5.37 7.87
CA PRO A 157 20.57 5.61 7.33
C PRO A 157 20.62 6.64 6.19
N PRO A 158 19.93 6.41 5.07
CA PRO A 158 19.75 7.44 4.04
C PRO A 158 18.81 8.54 4.55
N ARG A 159 18.80 9.68 3.86
CA ARG A 159 17.83 10.75 4.13
C ARG A 159 16.69 10.66 3.12
N CYS A 160 15.45 10.46 3.58
CA CYS A 160 14.30 10.41 2.67
C CYS A 160 14.08 11.75 1.92
N ALA A 161 14.55 12.87 2.47
CA ALA A 161 14.51 14.17 1.82
C ALA A 161 15.23 14.20 0.46
N ASP A 162 16.25 13.37 0.26
CA ASP A 162 17.03 13.34 -0.98
C ASP A 162 16.29 12.61 -2.12
N PHE A 163 15.19 11.95 -1.78
CA PHE A 163 14.38 11.14 -2.69
C PHE A 163 12.95 11.68 -2.91
N VAL A 164 12.55 12.72 -2.21
CA VAL A 164 11.31 13.44 -2.46
C VAL A 164 11.51 14.36 -3.68
N GLY A 165 10.67 14.16 -4.70
CA GLY A 165 10.71 14.90 -5.98
C GLY A 165 9.57 15.87 -6.16
#